data_dff3921c028c7ad9e089e04851b8459e
#
_entry.id   dff3921c028c7ad9e089e04851b8459e
#
_cell.length_a   1.000
_cell.length_b   1.000
_cell.length_c   1.000
_cell.angle_alpha   90.00
_cell.angle_beta   90.00
_cell.angle_gamma   90.00
#
_symmetry.space_group_name_H-M   'P 1'
#
loop_
_entity.id
_entity.type
_entity.pdbx_description
1 polymer ?
#
loop_
_entity_poly.entity_id
_entity_poly.type
_entity_poly.pdbx_seq_one_letter_code
_entity_poly.pdbx_strand_id
1 'polypeptide(L)'
;MPNEQENKDKQIIQEWIEIKKLQHPKYWMQMKDKLQIVIHQKRKIRIIKCVAIFTLPVLAYGFYLLQNNLYHTPSQTEQILAKILPGDKKAILHTSNGNSLVLSGDTFSLTEINGTRILSTQNEGIVYTSQTTNNTIKIYNTLVVPLKGEYNITLCDGTQVWLNSSSSLKYPVIFSDSVREVHLEGEAFFIVTENKEKPFIVTTKDYSVKVLGTAFNVMDYNDDNYSLTTLAKGKIEILHGDKRQILIPGEQAVLKDGKISIKRVDTHYYTTWMNDRFYFDSECLENIMKKLSRWYDVQVTFKD
;
A
#
# COMPACT_ATOMS: atom_id res chain seq x y z
N MET A 1 46.59 11.60 -55.75
CA MET A 1 47.41 12.71 -56.30
C MET A 1 46.76 13.15 -57.59
N PRO A 2 46.42 14.40 -57.81
CA PRO A 2 45.91 14.87 -59.09
C PRO A 2 46.98 14.72 -60.15
N ASN A 3 46.63 14.19 -61.32
CA ASN A 3 47.52 13.86 -62.42
C ASN A 3 48.17 15.16 -62.94
N GLU A 4 49.42 15.14 -63.22
CA GLU A 4 50.20 16.28 -63.72
C GLU A 4 49.58 16.91 -64.97
N GLN A 5 48.92 16.12 -65.77
CA GLN A 5 48.12 16.55 -66.94
C GLN A 5 46.91 17.42 -66.50
N GLU A 6 46.23 17.08 -65.46
CA GLU A 6 45.05 17.84 -64.96
C GLU A 6 45.44 19.24 -64.45
N ASN A 7 46.66 19.37 -63.89
CA ASN A 7 47.17 20.65 -63.42
C ASN A 7 47.63 21.55 -64.65
N LYS A 8 48.20 20.94 -65.67
CA LYS A 8 48.56 21.69 -66.93
C LYS A 8 47.30 22.16 -67.64
N ASP A 9 46.30 21.33 -67.73
CA ASP A 9 45.01 21.70 -68.35
C ASP A 9 44.31 22.83 -67.61
N LYS A 10 44.32 22.83 -66.25
CA LYS A 10 43.80 23.92 -65.43
C LYS A 10 44.59 25.22 -65.64
N GLN A 11 45.89 25.15 -65.86
CA GLN A 11 46.68 26.35 -66.06
C GLN A 11 46.42 26.95 -67.44
N ILE A 12 46.34 26.16 -68.49
CA ILE A 12 46.00 26.59 -69.86
C ILE A 12 44.60 27.22 -69.89
N ILE A 13 43.60 26.62 -69.18
CA ILE A 13 42.26 27.15 -69.08
C ILE A 13 42.27 28.51 -68.35
N GLN A 14 43.04 28.66 -67.30
CA GLN A 14 43.15 29.88 -66.52
C GLN A 14 43.82 31.03 -67.36
N GLU A 15 44.84 30.75 -68.09
CA GLU A 15 45.43 31.70 -69.05
C GLU A 15 44.45 32.10 -70.17
N TRP A 16 43.77 31.18 -70.74
CA TRP A 16 42.75 31.45 -71.77
C TRP A 16 41.59 32.31 -71.22
N ILE A 17 41.16 32.08 -69.99
CA ILE A 17 40.16 32.89 -69.28
C ILE A 17 40.68 34.32 -69.07
N GLU A 18 41.93 34.54 -68.72
CA GLU A 18 42.51 35.89 -68.53
C GLU A 18 42.57 36.65 -69.84
N ILE A 19 42.96 35.99 -70.93
CA ILE A 19 42.98 36.58 -72.30
C ILE A 19 41.58 37.02 -72.74
N LYS A 20 40.60 36.18 -72.52
CA LYS A 20 39.17 36.49 -72.83
C LYS A 20 38.60 37.59 -72.01
N LYS A 21 38.98 37.73 -70.74
CA LYS A 21 38.59 38.86 -69.90
C LYS A 21 39.04 40.20 -70.43
N LEU A 22 40.29 40.25 -70.99
CA LEU A 22 40.84 41.44 -71.54
C LEU A 22 40.23 41.82 -72.90
N GLN A 23 39.83 40.84 -73.72
CA GLN A 23 39.16 41.07 -75.02
C GLN A 23 37.73 41.54 -74.96
N HIS A 24 36.95 41.06 -73.98
CA HIS A 24 35.48 41.33 -73.84
C HIS A 24 35.05 41.58 -72.38
N PRO A 25 35.46 42.65 -71.74
CA PRO A 25 35.27 42.84 -70.30
C PRO A 25 33.77 42.94 -69.88
N LYS A 26 32.92 43.55 -70.69
CA LYS A 26 31.46 43.66 -70.39
C LYS A 26 30.74 42.30 -70.43
N TYR A 27 31.09 41.46 -71.39
CA TYR A 27 30.50 40.15 -71.54
C TYR A 27 30.93 39.21 -70.40
N TRP A 28 32.20 39.33 -70.02
CA TRP A 28 32.76 38.54 -68.88
C TRP A 28 32.13 38.90 -67.54
N MET A 29 31.84 40.18 -67.33
CA MET A 29 31.17 40.62 -66.08
C MET A 29 29.74 40.07 -66.00
N GLN A 30 28.95 40.11 -67.06
CA GLN A 30 27.61 39.57 -67.12
C GLN A 30 27.58 38.03 -66.92
N MET A 31 28.58 37.34 -67.46
CA MET A 31 28.68 35.89 -67.33
C MET A 31 29.08 35.47 -65.92
N LYS A 32 29.99 36.21 -65.25
CA LYS A 32 30.38 36.01 -63.89
C LYS A 32 29.19 36.14 -62.93
N ASP A 33 28.33 37.16 -63.10
CA ASP A 33 27.15 37.35 -62.27
C ASP A 33 26.12 36.22 -62.47
N LYS A 34 25.88 35.79 -63.70
CA LYS A 34 25.01 34.64 -63.98
C LYS A 34 25.56 33.35 -63.36
N LEU A 35 26.89 33.15 -63.44
CA LEU A 35 27.50 31.94 -62.83
C LEU A 35 27.40 31.94 -61.31
N GLN A 36 27.61 33.11 -60.69
CA GLN A 36 27.44 33.23 -59.24
C GLN A 36 26.01 32.90 -58.78
N ILE A 37 25.00 33.36 -59.49
CA ILE A 37 23.59 33.07 -59.20
C ILE A 37 23.32 31.55 -59.25
N VAL A 38 23.82 30.89 -60.33
CA VAL A 38 23.63 29.43 -60.52
C VAL A 38 24.34 28.62 -59.39
N ILE A 39 25.55 29.04 -59.01
CA ILE A 39 26.30 28.39 -57.94
C ILE A 39 25.59 28.57 -56.59
N HIS A 40 25.07 29.74 -56.32
CA HIS A 40 24.30 30.03 -55.11
C HIS A 40 23.02 29.21 -55.02
N GLN A 41 22.27 29.10 -56.11
CA GLN A 41 21.07 28.25 -56.18
C GLN A 41 21.39 26.78 -55.98
N LYS A 42 22.44 26.25 -56.62
CA LYS A 42 22.86 24.84 -56.42
C LYS A 42 23.35 24.57 -54.98
N ARG A 43 24.04 25.53 -54.35
CA ARG A 43 24.42 25.39 -52.92
C ARG A 43 23.17 25.37 -52.00
N LYS A 44 22.21 26.27 -52.18
CA LYS A 44 20.95 26.27 -51.41
C LYS A 44 20.20 24.93 -51.53
N ILE A 45 20.05 24.42 -52.73
CA ILE A 45 19.36 23.15 -52.99
C ILE A 45 20.12 21.97 -52.30
N ARG A 46 21.43 21.98 -52.36
CA ARG A 46 22.24 20.94 -51.74
C ARG A 46 22.13 20.98 -50.20
N ILE A 47 22.14 22.15 -49.59
CA ILE A 47 21.94 22.36 -48.14
C ILE A 47 20.56 21.88 -47.71
N ILE A 48 19.50 22.25 -48.43
CA ILE A 48 18.14 21.81 -48.17
C ILE A 48 18.01 20.29 -48.23
N LYS A 49 18.62 19.65 -49.24
CA LYS A 49 18.62 18.19 -49.37
C LYS A 49 19.35 17.52 -48.19
N CYS A 50 20.51 18.05 -47.76
CA CYS A 50 21.25 17.52 -46.63
C CYS A 50 20.45 17.69 -45.32
N VAL A 51 19.86 18.84 -45.09
CA VAL A 51 18.99 19.08 -43.91
C VAL A 51 17.80 18.14 -43.90
N ALA A 52 17.13 17.95 -45.04
CA ALA A 52 15.95 17.04 -45.13
C ALA A 52 16.32 15.58 -44.83
N ILE A 53 17.50 15.13 -45.24
CA ILE A 53 17.99 13.75 -44.99
C ILE A 53 18.16 13.47 -43.49
N PHE A 54 18.54 14.46 -42.70
CA PHE A 54 18.75 14.30 -41.25
C PHE A 54 17.51 14.63 -40.42
N THR A 55 16.69 15.60 -40.86
CA THR A 55 15.51 16.03 -40.08
C THR A 55 14.32 15.09 -40.24
N LEU A 56 14.08 14.52 -41.42
CA LEU A 56 12.97 13.60 -41.65
C LEU A 56 13.02 12.34 -40.78
N PRO A 57 14.17 11.62 -40.66
CA PRO A 57 14.27 10.48 -39.76
C PRO A 57 14.07 10.84 -38.30
N VAL A 58 14.59 12.00 -37.84
CA VAL A 58 14.41 12.47 -36.47
C VAL A 58 12.95 12.79 -36.17
N LEU A 59 12.26 13.46 -37.09
CA LEU A 59 10.81 13.73 -36.95
C LEU A 59 9.99 12.45 -37.02
N ALA A 60 10.33 11.50 -37.91
CA ALA A 60 9.66 10.21 -38.01
C ALA A 60 9.86 9.38 -36.72
N TYR A 61 11.08 9.39 -36.17
CA TYR A 61 11.37 8.73 -34.90
C TYR A 61 10.67 9.40 -33.71
N GLY A 62 10.65 10.74 -33.67
CA GLY A 62 9.89 11.49 -32.67
C GLY A 62 8.37 11.21 -32.74
N PHE A 63 7.83 11.16 -33.97
CA PHE A 63 6.43 10.80 -34.19
C PHE A 63 6.14 9.34 -33.78
N TYR A 64 7.04 8.41 -34.09
CA TYR A 64 6.96 7.02 -33.64
C TYR A 64 6.95 6.91 -32.10
N LEU A 65 7.84 7.65 -31.40
CA LEU A 65 7.86 7.69 -29.94
C LEU A 65 6.58 8.32 -29.36
N LEU A 66 6.06 9.37 -29.98
CA LEU A 66 4.81 9.98 -29.58
C LEU A 66 3.62 9.00 -29.76
N GLN A 67 3.56 8.32 -30.89
CA GLN A 67 2.55 7.29 -31.10
C GLN A 67 2.66 6.16 -30.10
N ASN A 68 3.84 5.65 -29.85
CA ASN A 68 4.05 4.57 -28.87
C ASN A 68 3.64 4.98 -27.44
N ASN A 69 3.89 6.23 -27.06
CA ASN A 69 3.43 6.76 -25.75
C ASN A 69 1.93 7.05 -25.69
N LEU A 70 1.31 7.47 -26.82
CA LEU A 70 -0.14 7.76 -26.88
C LEU A 70 -1.00 6.50 -27.01
N TYR A 71 -0.44 5.40 -27.53
CA TYR A 71 -1.17 4.12 -27.71
C TYR A 71 -0.81 3.06 -26.69
N HIS A 72 0.00 3.38 -25.65
CA HIS A 72 0.10 2.52 -24.46
C HIS A 72 -1.18 2.71 -23.64
N THR A 73 -2.28 2.17 -24.15
CA THR A 73 -3.42 1.85 -23.27
C THR A 73 -2.94 0.73 -22.36
N PRO A 74 -2.91 0.95 -21.02
CA PRO A 74 -2.52 -0.11 -20.10
C PRO A 74 -3.42 -1.33 -20.39
N SER A 75 -2.82 -2.51 -20.39
CA SER A 75 -3.58 -3.77 -20.59
C SER A 75 -4.70 -3.85 -19.55
N GLN A 76 -5.78 -4.59 -19.84
CA GLN A 76 -6.85 -4.80 -18.85
C GLN A 76 -6.29 -5.30 -17.51
N THR A 77 -5.24 -6.14 -17.55
CA THR A 77 -4.54 -6.63 -16.37
C THR A 77 -3.85 -5.51 -15.59
N GLU A 78 -3.17 -4.57 -16.27
CA GLU A 78 -2.54 -3.41 -15.61
C GLU A 78 -3.58 -2.44 -15.02
N GLN A 79 -4.74 -2.28 -15.67
CA GLN A 79 -5.83 -1.47 -15.13
C GLN A 79 -6.49 -2.11 -13.91
N ILE A 80 -6.59 -3.44 -13.86
CA ILE A 80 -7.10 -4.18 -12.71
C ILE A 80 -6.08 -4.08 -11.56
N LEU A 81 -4.79 -4.32 -11.82
CA LEU A 81 -3.73 -4.20 -10.81
C LEU A 81 -3.62 -2.78 -10.23
N ALA A 82 -3.78 -1.75 -11.04
CA ALA A 82 -3.80 -0.36 -10.57
C ALA A 82 -4.99 -0.02 -9.65
N LYS A 83 -6.05 -0.85 -9.62
CA LYS A 83 -7.22 -0.70 -8.73
C LYS A 83 -7.06 -1.46 -7.42
N ILE A 84 -6.14 -2.43 -7.33
CA ILE A 84 -5.86 -3.18 -6.10
C ILE A 84 -4.93 -2.32 -5.23
N LEU A 85 -5.52 -1.54 -4.35
CA LEU A 85 -4.80 -0.75 -3.35
C LEU A 85 -4.73 -1.53 -2.04
N PRO A 86 -3.69 -1.35 -1.22
CA PRO A 86 -3.59 -1.94 0.11
C PRO A 86 -4.71 -1.44 1.03
N GLY A 87 -4.84 -2.06 2.19
CA GLY A 87 -5.72 -1.62 3.25
C GLY A 87 -5.38 -0.21 3.74
N ASP A 88 -6.33 0.41 4.44
CA ASP A 88 -6.22 1.76 4.97
C ASP A 88 -6.86 1.84 6.36
N LYS A 89 -6.58 2.90 7.10
CA LYS A 89 -7.19 3.16 8.42
C LYS A 89 -8.67 3.49 8.25
N LYS A 90 -9.53 2.50 8.46
CA LYS A 90 -11.00 2.66 8.42
C LYS A 90 -11.69 1.67 9.34
N ALA A 91 -12.69 2.15 10.03
CA ALA A 91 -13.57 1.34 10.87
C ALA A 91 -14.97 1.96 10.95
N ILE A 92 -15.91 1.23 11.56
CA ILE A 92 -17.25 1.70 11.89
C ILE A 92 -17.43 1.48 13.38
N LEU A 93 -17.69 2.56 14.12
CA LEU A 93 -18.03 2.50 15.52
C LEU A 93 -19.57 2.47 15.68
N HIS A 94 -20.08 1.36 16.18
CA HIS A 94 -21.47 1.24 16.61
C HIS A 94 -21.55 1.52 18.11
N THR A 95 -22.25 2.58 18.46
CA THR A 95 -22.43 3.00 19.85
C THR A 95 -23.69 2.40 20.45
N SER A 96 -23.77 2.36 21.76
CA SER A 96 -24.89 1.76 22.51
C SER A 96 -26.26 2.42 22.25
N ASN A 97 -26.27 3.68 21.81
CA ASN A 97 -27.47 4.42 21.45
C ASN A 97 -27.98 4.17 20.02
N GLY A 98 -27.37 3.20 19.31
CA GLY A 98 -27.74 2.82 17.95
C GLY A 98 -27.11 3.67 16.86
N ASN A 99 -26.25 4.64 17.18
CA ASN A 99 -25.52 5.42 16.16
C ASN A 99 -24.37 4.61 15.56
N SER A 100 -24.11 4.84 14.28
CA SER A 100 -22.97 4.28 13.57
C SER A 100 -22.12 5.42 13.01
N LEU A 101 -20.84 5.43 13.36
CA LEU A 101 -19.87 6.44 12.95
C LEU A 101 -18.81 5.79 12.06
N VAL A 102 -18.66 6.29 10.85
CA VAL A 102 -17.55 5.87 9.94
C VAL A 102 -16.29 6.60 10.36
N LEU A 103 -15.22 5.86 10.56
CA LEU A 103 -13.92 6.32 11.02
C LEU A 103 -12.94 6.18 9.85
N SER A 104 -12.47 7.30 9.29
CA SER A 104 -11.57 7.36 8.15
C SER A 104 -10.35 8.27 8.40
N GLY A 105 -9.90 8.32 9.67
CA GLY A 105 -8.79 9.18 10.08
C GLY A 105 -9.20 10.60 10.47
N ASP A 106 -10.49 10.94 10.46
CA ASP A 106 -10.99 12.24 10.89
C ASP A 106 -10.95 12.38 12.41
N THR A 107 -10.70 13.61 12.87
CA THR A 107 -10.76 13.95 14.29
C THR A 107 -12.19 14.26 14.68
N PHE A 108 -12.72 13.54 15.66
CA PHE A 108 -14.03 13.84 16.24
C PHE A 108 -14.04 13.68 17.77
N SER A 109 -15.06 14.25 18.40
CA SER A 109 -15.35 14.07 19.82
C SER A 109 -16.84 13.72 19.98
N LEU A 110 -17.11 12.64 20.70
CA LEU A 110 -18.44 12.17 21.05
C LEU A 110 -18.53 11.99 22.57
N THR A 111 -19.69 12.23 23.15
CA THR A 111 -19.94 11.91 24.56
C THR A 111 -21.04 10.86 24.64
N GLU A 112 -20.77 9.76 25.31
CA GLU A 112 -21.72 8.68 25.58
C GLU A 112 -22.75 9.08 26.63
N ILE A 113 -23.85 8.31 26.74
CA ILE A 113 -24.95 8.55 27.67
C ILE A 113 -24.47 8.59 29.13
N ASN A 114 -23.41 7.84 29.46
CA ASN A 114 -22.80 7.80 30.79
C ASN A 114 -21.77 8.93 31.05
N GLY A 115 -21.64 9.88 30.14
CA GLY A 115 -20.66 10.98 30.24
C GLY A 115 -19.25 10.64 29.79
N THR A 116 -18.96 9.40 29.36
CA THR A 116 -17.64 9.02 28.83
C THR A 116 -17.41 9.74 27.52
N ARG A 117 -16.24 10.37 27.38
CA ARG A 117 -15.82 11.06 26.18
C ARG A 117 -15.03 10.13 25.28
N ILE A 118 -15.43 10.05 24.01
CA ILE A 118 -14.75 9.33 22.94
C ILE A 118 -14.06 10.38 22.07
N LEU A 119 -12.75 10.27 21.94
CA LEU A 119 -11.93 11.11 21.06
C LEU A 119 -11.36 10.23 19.96
N SER A 120 -11.42 10.68 18.73
CA SER A 120 -10.68 10.08 17.62
C SER A 120 -9.62 11.07 17.12
N THR A 121 -8.42 10.58 16.92
CA THR A 121 -7.31 11.33 16.34
C THR A 121 -6.68 10.52 15.21
N GLN A 122 -6.06 11.20 14.26
CA GLN A 122 -5.46 10.58 13.08
C GLN A 122 -4.36 9.56 13.42
N ASN A 123 -3.64 9.78 14.54
CA ASN A 123 -2.49 8.96 14.91
C ASN A 123 -2.82 7.90 15.96
N GLU A 124 -3.70 8.20 16.91
CA GLU A 124 -3.96 7.36 18.09
C GLU A 124 -5.24 6.52 17.96
N GLY A 125 -6.02 6.71 16.88
CA GLY A 125 -7.31 6.05 16.73
C GLY A 125 -8.34 6.58 17.73
N ILE A 126 -9.19 5.69 18.24
CA ILE A 126 -10.17 6.02 19.27
C ILE A 126 -9.54 5.92 20.66
N VAL A 127 -9.76 6.95 21.48
CA VAL A 127 -9.36 7.00 22.90
C VAL A 127 -10.59 7.27 23.76
N TYR A 128 -10.81 6.40 24.76
CA TYR A 128 -11.85 6.58 25.76
C TYR A 128 -11.31 7.30 26.99
N THR A 129 -11.92 8.43 27.31
CA THR A 129 -11.59 9.18 28.54
C THR A 129 -12.79 9.12 29.48
N SER A 130 -12.72 8.34 30.55
CA SER A 130 -13.78 8.26 31.55
C SER A 130 -13.79 9.52 32.42
N GLN A 131 -14.94 10.18 32.53
CA GLN A 131 -15.22 11.01 33.71
C GLN A 131 -15.87 10.09 34.73
N THR A 132 -15.41 10.18 35.99
CA THR A 132 -15.95 9.41 37.12
C THR A 132 -17.44 9.69 37.28
N THR A 133 -18.29 8.86 36.68
CA THR A 133 -19.71 8.94 36.90
C THR A 133 -20.16 7.70 37.65
N ASN A 134 -20.89 7.89 38.74
CA ASN A 134 -21.54 6.81 39.55
C ASN A 134 -22.64 6.05 38.79
N ASN A 135 -22.53 5.98 37.44
CA ASN A 135 -23.57 5.42 36.63
C ASN A 135 -23.29 3.92 36.42
N THR A 136 -24.15 3.09 36.99
CA THR A 136 -24.08 1.61 37.00
C THR A 136 -24.54 0.95 35.68
N ILE A 137 -24.92 1.75 34.67
CA ILE A 137 -25.40 1.20 33.40
C ILE A 137 -24.21 0.69 32.60
N LYS A 138 -24.17 -0.62 32.31
CA LYS A 138 -23.19 -1.23 31.41
C LYS A 138 -23.52 -0.85 29.98
N ILE A 139 -22.64 -0.09 29.37
CA ILE A 139 -22.75 0.38 27.98
C ILE A 139 -21.69 -0.36 27.17
N TYR A 140 -22.09 -0.97 26.04
CA TYR A 140 -21.21 -1.66 25.12
C TYR A 140 -21.18 -0.94 23.78
N ASN A 141 -20.00 -0.77 23.24
CA ASN A 141 -19.78 -0.34 21.88
C ASN A 141 -19.18 -1.50 21.06
N THR A 142 -19.33 -1.43 19.75
CA THR A 142 -18.71 -2.39 18.83
C THR A 142 -17.93 -1.62 17.77
N LEU A 143 -16.64 -1.91 17.67
CA LEU A 143 -15.78 -1.40 16.62
C LEU A 143 -15.66 -2.47 15.54
N VAL A 144 -16.08 -2.16 14.32
CA VAL A 144 -16.04 -3.06 13.16
C VAL A 144 -15.04 -2.53 12.16
N VAL A 145 -14.07 -3.35 11.81
CA VAL A 145 -13.10 -3.08 10.76
C VAL A 145 -13.50 -3.89 9.52
N PRO A 146 -13.89 -3.24 8.42
CA PRO A 146 -14.30 -3.94 7.20
C PRO A 146 -13.09 -4.58 6.48
N LEU A 147 -13.35 -5.33 5.42
CA LEU A 147 -12.31 -5.73 4.47
C LEU A 147 -11.49 -4.51 4.04
N LYS A 148 -10.21 -4.72 3.79
CA LYS A 148 -9.28 -3.65 3.39
C LYS A 148 -9.23 -2.52 4.43
N GLY A 149 -9.37 -2.84 5.70
CA GLY A 149 -9.30 -1.90 6.81
C GLY A 149 -8.34 -2.38 7.89
N GLU A 150 -7.84 -1.45 8.68
CA GLU A 150 -7.23 -1.67 9.98
C GLU A 150 -7.62 -0.51 10.89
N TYR A 151 -7.66 -0.72 12.18
CA TYR A 151 -7.93 0.37 13.10
C TYR A 151 -7.38 0.07 14.51
N ASN A 152 -7.02 1.12 15.24
CA ASN A 152 -6.54 1.01 16.61
C ASN A 152 -7.44 1.75 17.59
N ILE A 153 -7.53 1.24 18.80
CA ILE A 153 -8.34 1.78 19.88
C ILE A 153 -7.60 1.68 21.21
N THR A 154 -7.70 2.70 22.02
CA THR A 154 -7.28 2.68 23.44
C THR A 154 -8.54 2.61 24.31
N LEU A 155 -8.71 1.52 25.04
CA LEU A 155 -9.82 1.28 25.94
C LEU A 155 -9.70 2.15 27.20
N CYS A 156 -10.76 2.21 28.00
CA CYS A 156 -10.85 3.08 29.19
C CYS A 156 -9.85 2.73 30.30
N ASP A 157 -9.26 1.53 30.27
CA ASP A 157 -8.22 1.08 31.22
C ASP A 157 -6.80 1.32 30.68
N GLY A 158 -6.66 1.98 29.51
CA GLY A 158 -5.40 2.22 28.83
C GLY A 158 -4.89 1.04 28.01
N THR A 159 -5.64 -0.06 27.91
CA THR A 159 -5.33 -1.19 27.02
C THR A 159 -5.40 -0.73 25.58
N GLN A 160 -4.35 -0.99 24.81
CA GLN A 160 -4.30 -0.69 23.38
C GLN A 160 -4.63 -1.94 22.55
N VAL A 161 -5.46 -1.77 21.54
CA VAL A 161 -5.90 -2.86 20.66
C VAL A 161 -5.78 -2.40 19.21
N TRP A 162 -5.13 -3.18 18.38
CA TRP A 162 -5.12 -3.04 16.92
C TRP A 162 -6.01 -4.13 16.34
N LEU A 163 -6.95 -3.75 15.50
CA LEU A 163 -7.82 -4.68 14.78
C LEU A 163 -7.41 -4.76 13.32
N ASN A 164 -7.28 -5.98 12.82
CA ASN A 164 -6.98 -6.28 11.44
C ASN A 164 -8.26 -6.28 10.57
N SER A 165 -8.09 -6.39 9.26
CA SER A 165 -9.18 -6.43 8.27
C SER A 165 -10.21 -7.52 8.60
N SER A 166 -11.49 -7.23 8.36
CA SER A 166 -12.61 -8.14 8.62
C SER A 166 -12.72 -8.58 10.07
N SER A 167 -12.51 -7.64 11.01
CA SER A 167 -12.56 -7.93 12.46
C SER A 167 -13.55 -7.05 13.19
N SER A 168 -14.07 -7.53 14.29
CA SER A 168 -14.94 -6.76 15.19
C SER A 168 -14.56 -6.98 16.65
N LEU A 169 -14.62 -5.89 17.42
CA LEU A 169 -14.40 -5.88 18.87
C LEU A 169 -15.59 -5.27 19.57
N LYS A 170 -16.26 -6.04 20.42
CA LYS A 170 -17.31 -5.55 21.31
C LYS A 170 -16.72 -5.41 22.70
N TYR A 171 -16.87 -4.24 23.30
CA TYR A 171 -16.26 -3.92 24.60
C TYR A 171 -17.15 -2.97 25.40
N PRO A 172 -17.10 -3.03 26.73
CA PRO A 172 -17.80 -2.07 27.58
C PRO A 172 -17.07 -0.71 27.54
N VAL A 173 -17.82 0.37 27.52
CA VAL A 173 -17.30 1.74 27.57
C VAL A 173 -16.52 1.99 28.85
N ILE A 174 -16.92 1.35 29.96
CA ILE A 174 -16.21 1.34 31.25
C ILE A 174 -16.21 -0.08 31.80
N PHE A 175 -15.05 -0.54 32.24
CA PHE A 175 -14.93 -1.83 32.95
C PHE A 175 -15.37 -1.68 34.39
N SER A 176 -16.63 -1.97 34.70
CA SER A 176 -17.21 -1.88 36.07
C SER A 176 -17.10 -3.17 36.86
N ASP A 177 -16.94 -4.33 36.18
CA ASP A 177 -16.95 -5.65 36.82
C ASP A 177 -15.57 -6.01 37.46
N SER A 178 -15.54 -7.16 38.10
CA SER A 178 -14.30 -7.77 38.65
C SER A 178 -13.32 -8.24 37.57
N VAL A 179 -13.78 -8.27 36.32
CA VAL A 179 -12.98 -8.60 35.14
C VAL A 179 -13.11 -7.52 34.07
N ARG A 180 -12.15 -7.44 33.17
CA ARG A 180 -12.14 -6.59 31.97
C ARG A 180 -12.37 -7.49 30.78
N GLU A 181 -13.62 -7.63 30.33
CA GLU A 181 -13.98 -8.55 29.26
C GLU A 181 -14.31 -7.82 27.98
N VAL A 182 -13.77 -8.35 26.87
CA VAL A 182 -14.06 -7.93 25.49
C VAL A 182 -14.35 -9.16 24.63
N HIS A 183 -15.12 -8.97 23.56
CA HIS A 183 -15.44 -10.04 22.61
C HIS A 183 -14.82 -9.71 21.26
N LEU A 184 -14.05 -10.63 20.73
CA LEU A 184 -13.33 -10.51 19.45
C LEU A 184 -13.87 -11.51 18.45
N GLU A 185 -14.10 -11.04 17.23
CA GLU A 185 -14.26 -11.84 16.02
C GLU A 185 -13.24 -11.33 14.99
N GLY A 186 -12.44 -12.21 14.38
CA GLY A 186 -11.36 -11.85 13.48
C GLY A 186 -9.98 -11.81 14.15
N GLU A 187 -9.16 -10.81 13.85
CA GLU A 187 -7.79 -10.73 14.35
C GLU A 187 -7.52 -9.39 15.04
N ALA A 188 -6.91 -9.48 16.24
CA ALA A 188 -6.46 -8.31 16.96
C ALA A 188 -5.18 -8.56 17.75
N PHE A 189 -4.36 -7.52 17.83
CA PHE A 189 -3.21 -7.46 18.72
C PHE A 189 -3.54 -6.60 19.93
N PHE A 190 -3.20 -7.09 21.11
CA PHE A 190 -3.49 -6.45 22.40
C PHE A 190 -2.19 -6.10 23.11
N ILE A 191 -2.11 -4.87 23.63
CA ILE A 191 -1.15 -4.49 24.70
C ILE A 191 -1.99 -4.14 25.91
N VAL A 192 -2.15 -5.12 26.81
CA VAL A 192 -3.04 -5.00 27.96
C VAL A 192 -2.32 -4.31 29.12
N THR A 193 -2.95 -3.28 29.68
CA THR A 193 -2.48 -2.60 30.89
C THR A 193 -2.46 -3.56 32.08
N GLU A 194 -1.32 -3.62 32.79
CA GLU A 194 -1.15 -4.54 33.91
C GLU A 194 -2.12 -4.21 35.06
N ASN A 195 -2.90 -5.21 35.47
CA ASN A 195 -3.74 -5.17 36.67
C ASN A 195 -3.97 -6.60 37.17
N LYS A 196 -3.32 -6.92 38.28
CA LYS A 196 -3.36 -8.27 38.90
C LYS A 196 -4.68 -8.57 39.59
N GLU A 197 -5.37 -7.54 40.06
CA GLU A 197 -6.65 -7.68 40.78
C GLU A 197 -7.83 -7.82 39.84
N LYS A 198 -7.71 -7.26 38.59
CA LYS A 198 -8.78 -7.25 37.62
C LYS A 198 -8.32 -7.83 36.28
N PRO A 199 -8.43 -9.16 36.09
CA PRO A 199 -7.99 -9.83 34.88
C PRO A 199 -8.64 -9.25 33.61
N PHE A 200 -7.92 -9.30 32.50
CA PHE A 200 -8.44 -8.97 31.18
C PHE A 200 -8.76 -10.27 30.42
N ILE A 201 -9.95 -10.35 29.83
CA ILE A 201 -10.43 -11.54 29.13
C ILE A 201 -10.81 -11.15 27.70
N VAL A 202 -10.21 -11.81 26.73
CA VAL A 202 -10.67 -11.77 25.34
C VAL A 202 -11.47 -13.03 25.07
N THR A 203 -12.75 -12.87 24.87
CA THR A 203 -13.67 -13.98 24.54
C THR A 203 -13.85 -14.01 23.04
N THR A 204 -13.57 -15.16 22.43
CA THR A 204 -13.83 -15.47 21.03
C THR A 204 -15.02 -16.44 20.92
N LYS A 205 -15.29 -16.95 19.73
CA LYS A 205 -16.39 -17.90 19.51
C LYS A 205 -16.20 -19.20 20.29
N ASP A 206 -15.00 -19.75 20.28
CA ASP A 206 -14.74 -21.10 20.76
C ASP A 206 -13.90 -21.18 22.04
N TYR A 207 -13.20 -20.10 22.41
CA TYR A 207 -12.31 -20.08 23.58
C TYR A 207 -12.17 -18.66 24.18
N SER A 208 -11.54 -18.59 25.32
CA SER A 208 -11.22 -17.30 25.96
C SER A 208 -9.74 -17.23 26.33
N VAL A 209 -9.19 -16.03 26.27
CA VAL A 209 -7.81 -15.71 26.60
C VAL A 209 -7.82 -14.81 27.82
N LYS A 210 -7.26 -15.27 28.95
CA LYS A 210 -7.18 -14.52 30.21
C LYS A 210 -5.75 -14.08 30.49
N VAL A 211 -5.59 -12.79 30.79
CA VAL A 211 -4.29 -12.15 31.04
C VAL A 211 -4.38 -11.13 32.18
N LEU A 212 -3.21 -10.74 32.72
CA LEU A 212 -3.11 -9.71 33.78
C LEU A 212 -2.36 -8.45 33.31
N GLY A 213 -1.57 -8.54 32.21
CA GLY A 213 -0.75 -7.47 31.67
C GLY A 213 0.22 -8.07 30.65
N THR A 214 -0.16 -8.08 29.36
CA THR A 214 0.38 -9.00 28.37
C THR A 214 0.29 -8.37 27.00
N ALA A 215 1.28 -8.64 26.12
CA ALA A 215 1.24 -8.30 24.70
C ALA A 215 1.08 -9.59 23.89
N PHE A 216 0.01 -9.69 23.10
CA PHE A 216 -0.34 -10.91 22.35
C PHE A 216 -1.26 -10.65 21.16
N ASN A 217 -1.23 -11.57 20.20
CA ASN A 217 -2.13 -11.60 19.03
C ASN A 217 -3.16 -12.71 19.20
N VAL A 218 -4.40 -12.43 18.83
CA VAL A 218 -5.49 -13.42 18.71
C VAL A 218 -6.05 -13.34 17.30
N MET A 219 -6.15 -14.49 16.62
CA MET A 219 -6.76 -14.63 15.31
C MET A 219 -7.83 -15.72 15.39
N ASP A 220 -9.09 -15.33 15.17
CA ASP A 220 -10.27 -16.22 15.21
C ASP A 220 -11.32 -15.75 14.20
N TYR A 221 -11.04 -16.02 12.92
CA TYR A 221 -11.97 -15.72 11.83
C TYR A 221 -12.97 -16.85 11.61
N ASN A 222 -14.23 -16.51 11.40
CA ASN A 222 -15.30 -17.50 11.18
C ASN A 222 -15.13 -18.34 9.89
N ASP A 223 -14.43 -17.81 8.90
CA ASP A 223 -14.12 -18.47 7.62
C ASP A 223 -12.79 -19.26 7.62
N ASP A 224 -12.07 -19.25 8.75
CA ASP A 224 -10.90 -20.08 8.97
C ASP A 224 -11.29 -21.35 9.79
N ASN A 225 -10.61 -22.46 9.54
CA ASN A 225 -10.85 -23.72 10.23
C ASN A 225 -9.92 -23.92 11.45
N TYR A 226 -9.25 -22.85 11.88
CA TYR A 226 -8.36 -22.83 13.03
C TYR A 226 -8.29 -21.43 13.62
N SER A 227 -7.94 -21.35 14.91
CA SER A 227 -7.69 -20.10 15.60
C SER A 227 -6.29 -20.09 16.18
N LEU A 228 -5.66 -18.94 16.27
CA LEU A 228 -4.30 -18.74 16.76
C LEU A 228 -4.26 -17.75 17.93
N THR A 229 -3.50 -18.06 18.97
CA THR A 229 -3.13 -17.10 20.01
C THR A 229 -1.62 -17.11 20.17
N THR A 230 -0.96 -16.01 19.88
CA THR A 230 0.51 -15.87 19.90
C THR A 230 0.92 -14.91 21.00
N LEU A 231 1.78 -15.36 21.89
CA LEU A 231 2.25 -14.57 23.05
C LEU A 231 3.60 -13.92 22.76
N ALA A 232 3.61 -12.57 22.73
CA ALA A 232 4.83 -11.79 22.58
C ALA A 232 5.50 -11.46 23.94
N LYS A 233 4.71 -11.05 24.95
CA LYS A 233 5.23 -10.67 26.28
C LYS A 233 4.21 -10.97 27.38
N GLY A 234 4.67 -11.45 28.53
CA GLY A 234 3.85 -11.71 29.71
C GLY A 234 3.45 -13.17 29.85
N LYS A 235 2.19 -13.45 30.19
CA LYS A 235 1.64 -14.80 30.40
C LYS A 235 0.18 -14.84 29.97
N ILE A 236 -0.22 -15.90 29.31
CA ILE A 236 -1.60 -16.16 28.89
C ILE A 236 -2.13 -17.43 29.57
N GLU A 237 -3.39 -17.41 29.99
CA GLU A 237 -4.19 -18.58 30.28
C GLU A 237 -5.29 -18.70 29.21
N ILE A 238 -5.28 -19.78 28.42
CA ILE A 238 -6.32 -20.09 27.43
C ILE A 238 -7.34 -21.01 28.10
N LEU A 239 -8.62 -20.68 27.94
CA LEU A 239 -9.76 -21.42 28.47
C LEU A 239 -10.59 -21.93 27.29
N HIS A 240 -10.71 -23.27 27.14
CA HIS A 240 -11.54 -23.91 26.11
C HIS A 240 -12.32 -25.07 26.74
N GLY A 241 -13.62 -24.86 27.01
CA GLY A 241 -14.40 -25.75 27.86
C GLY A 241 -13.75 -25.89 29.24
N ASP A 242 -13.56 -27.11 29.71
CA ASP A 242 -12.89 -27.41 30.99
C ASP A 242 -11.36 -27.41 30.91
N LYS A 243 -10.79 -27.24 29.71
CA LYS A 243 -9.35 -27.28 29.51
C LYS A 243 -8.73 -25.91 29.72
N ARG A 244 -7.56 -25.92 30.38
CA ARG A 244 -6.73 -24.73 30.60
C ARG A 244 -5.34 -24.97 30.06
N GLN A 245 -4.83 -24.02 29.30
CA GLN A 245 -3.47 -24.04 28.76
C GLN A 245 -2.76 -22.73 29.09
N ILE A 246 -1.50 -22.85 29.46
CA ILE A 246 -0.65 -21.68 29.75
C ILE A 246 0.32 -21.49 28.59
N LEU A 247 0.46 -20.26 28.13
CA LEU A 247 1.51 -19.85 27.18
C LEU A 247 2.57 -19.00 27.89
N ILE A 248 3.80 -19.22 27.46
CA ILE A 248 4.96 -18.36 27.78
C ILE A 248 5.42 -17.61 26.52
N PRO A 249 6.19 -16.52 26.64
CA PRO A 249 6.64 -15.73 25.49
C PRO A 249 7.35 -16.60 24.43
N GLY A 250 7.01 -16.35 23.16
CA GLY A 250 7.48 -17.16 22.02
C GLY A 250 6.64 -18.40 21.72
N GLU A 251 5.53 -18.61 22.45
CA GLU A 251 4.62 -19.72 22.16
C GLU A 251 3.35 -19.24 21.46
N GLN A 252 2.81 -20.13 20.63
CA GLN A 252 1.56 -20.00 19.94
C GLN A 252 0.66 -21.21 20.21
N ALA A 253 -0.55 -20.95 20.68
CA ALA A 253 -1.60 -21.97 20.69
C ALA A 253 -2.33 -21.97 19.35
N VAL A 254 -2.58 -23.16 18.82
CA VAL A 254 -3.38 -23.45 17.65
C VAL A 254 -4.59 -24.24 18.10
N LEU A 255 -5.77 -23.68 18.02
CA LEU A 255 -7.04 -24.40 18.20
C LEU A 255 -7.53 -24.84 16.81
N LYS A 256 -7.64 -26.14 16.61
CA LYS A 256 -8.17 -26.76 15.40
C LYS A 256 -8.92 -28.03 15.76
N ASP A 257 -10.10 -28.25 15.18
CA ASP A 257 -10.94 -29.42 15.41
C ASP A 257 -11.18 -29.71 16.90
N GLY A 258 -11.41 -28.64 17.73
CA GLY A 258 -11.62 -28.73 19.17
C GLY A 258 -10.38 -29.15 19.98
N LYS A 259 -9.21 -29.18 19.38
CA LYS A 259 -7.94 -29.51 20.05
C LYS A 259 -6.99 -28.33 20.07
N ILE A 260 -6.41 -28.07 21.24
CA ILE A 260 -5.35 -27.07 21.39
C ILE A 260 -4.00 -27.76 21.30
N SER A 261 -3.14 -27.27 20.42
CA SER A 261 -1.72 -27.60 20.35
C SER A 261 -0.89 -26.35 20.58
N ILE A 262 0.27 -26.49 21.23
CA ILE A 262 1.20 -25.39 21.49
C ILE A 262 2.48 -25.64 20.72
N LYS A 263 2.98 -24.60 20.04
CA LYS A 263 4.26 -24.64 19.33
C LYS A 263 5.06 -23.36 19.62
N ARG A 264 6.39 -23.43 19.50
CA ARG A 264 7.25 -22.27 19.53
C ARG A 264 7.26 -21.60 18.15
N VAL A 265 7.20 -20.28 18.15
CA VAL A 265 7.18 -19.46 16.94
C VAL A 265 8.03 -18.20 17.13
N ASP A 266 8.51 -17.63 16.04
CA ASP A 266 8.96 -16.25 16.06
C ASP A 266 7.71 -15.35 16.05
N THR A 267 7.49 -14.65 17.15
CA THR A 267 6.31 -13.79 17.35
C THR A 267 6.27 -12.62 16.36
N HIS A 268 7.43 -12.27 15.79
CA HIS A 268 7.52 -11.22 14.79
C HIS A 268 6.60 -11.47 13.60
N TYR A 269 6.47 -12.71 13.11
CA TYR A 269 5.60 -13.08 11.99
C TYR A 269 4.10 -12.85 12.26
N TYR A 270 3.70 -12.74 13.51
CA TYR A 270 2.30 -12.62 13.93
C TYR A 270 1.94 -11.25 14.50
N THR A 271 2.90 -10.32 14.53
CA THR A 271 2.71 -8.99 15.15
C THR A 271 3.06 -7.84 14.20
N THR A 272 3.71 -8.11 13.07
CA THR A 272 4.19 -7.07 12.15
C THR A 272 3.14 -6.52 11.20
N TRP A 273 1.99 -7.18 11.08
CA TRP A 273 0.89 -6.69 10.27
C TRP A 273 0.41 -5.29 10.71
N MET A 274 0.54 -4.94 11.99
CA MET A 274 0.28 -3.60 12.53
C MET A 274 1.19 -2.50 11.94
N ASN A 275 2.23 -2.86 11.20
CA ASN A 275 3.17 -1.96 10.53
C ASN A 275 3.16 -2.16 9.02
N ASP A 276 2.02 -2.52 8.44
CA ASP A 276 1.81 -2.77 7.00
C ASP A 276 2.75 -3.83 6.40
N ARG A 277 3.19 -4.82 7.22
CA ARG A 277 4.12 -5.86 6.79
C ARG A 277 3.55 -7.24 7.04
N PHE A 278 3.54 -8.05 6.00
CA PHE A 278 3.20 -9.46 6.06
C PHE A 278 4.46 -10.29 5.99
N TYR A 279 4.60 -11.21 6.94
CA TYR A 279 5.65 -12.22 6.92
C TYR A 279 4.99 -13.60 6.96
N PHE A 280 5.48 -14.49 6.12
CA PHE A 280 4.98 -15.84 6.01
C PHE A 280 6.16 -16.79 6.15
N ASP A 281 6.05 -17.75 7.07
CA ASP A 281 7.05 -18.79 7.27
C ASP A 281 6.38 -20.17 7.20
N SER A 282 6.70 -20.92 6.14
CA SER A 282 6.19 -22.29 5.90
C SER A 282 4.66 -22.39 5.98
N GLU A 283 3.95 -21.31 5.67
CA GLU A 283 2.50 -21.26 5.65
C GLU A 283 1.97 -21.74 4.28
N CYS A 284 0.87 -22.49 4.25
CA CYS A 284 0.29 -22.93 2.99
C CYS A 284 -0.28 -21.76 2.20
N LEU A 285 -0.20 -21.86 0.88
CA LEU A 285 -0.61 -20.78 -0.03
C LEU A 285 -2.07 -20.36 0.19
N GLU A 286 -2.95 -21.29 0.51
CA GLU A 286 -4.36 -21.01 0.79
C GLU A 286 -4.51 -20.01 1.97
N ASN A 287 -3.80 -20.22 3.07
CA ASN A 287 -3.85 -19.33 4.22
C ASN A 287 -3.23 -17.97 3.93
N ILE A 288 -2.11 -17.95 3.19
CA ILE A 288 -1.50 -16.70 2.72
C ILE A 288 -2.52 -15.90 1.90
N MET A 289 -3.17 -16.55 0.94
CA MET A 289 -4.12 -15.89 0.06
C MET A 289 -5.37 -15.42 0.80
N LYS A 290 -5.83 -16.11 1.84
CA LYS A 290 -6.92 -15.63 2.72
C LYS A 290 -6.54 -14.34 3.44
N LYS A 291 -5.34 -14.24 4.01
CA LYS A 291 -4.85 -13.01 4.65
C LYS A 291 -4.77 -11.86 3.66
N LEU A 292 -4.19 -12.11 2.49
CA LEU A 292 -4.10 -11.09 1.43
C LEU A 292 -5.47 -10.69 0.89
N SER A 293 -6.42 -11.64 0.74
CA SER A 293 -7.77 -11.33 0.27
C SER A 293 -8.51 -10.38 1.20
N ARG A 294 -8.35 -10.53 2.52
CA ARG A 294 -8.93 -9.61 3.52
C ARG A 294 -8.30 -8.21 3.44
N TRP A 295 -6.97 -8.14 3.22
CA TRP A 295 -6.24 -6.86 3.18
C TRP A 295 -6.42 -6.09 1.89
N TYR A 296 -6.53 -6.78 0.75
CA TYR A 296 -6.70 -6.15 -0.55
C TYR A 296 -8.15 -6.11 -1.05
N ASP A 297 -9.09 -6.74 -0.32
CA ASP A 297 -10.49 -6.91 -0.72
C ASP A 297 -10.60 -7.56 -2.11
N VAL A 298 -9.96 -8.71 -2.27
CA VAL A 298 -9.94 -9.48 -3.52
C VAL A 298 -10.45 -10.90 -3.29
N GLN A 299 -11.15 -11.44 -4.26
CA GLN A 299 -11.53 -12.85 -4.26
C GLN A 299 -10.41 -13.67 -4.91
N VAL A 300 -10.04 -14.75 -4.23
CA VAL A 300 -9.02 -15.69 -4.71
C VAL A 300 -9.68 -16.99 -5.09
N THR A 301 -9.40 -17.47 -6.29
CA THR A 301 -9.86 -18.78 -6.78
C THR A 301 -8.66 -19.61 -7.17
N PHE A 302 -8.55 -20.79 -6.61
CA PHE A 302 -7.56 -21.79 -7.03
C PHE A 302 -8.13 -22.57 -8.22
N LYS A 303 -7.32 -22.70 -9.27
CA LYS A 303 -7.64 -23.59 -10.40
C LYS A 303 -6.81 -24.85 -10.23
N ASP A 304 -7.47 -25.99 -10.33
CA ASP A 304 -6.84 -27.31 -10.38
C ASP A 304 -5.98 -27.47 -11.64
#